data_3709917d85fe6886ec100da66818bb14
#
_entry.id   3709917d85fe6886ec100da66818bb14
#
_cell.length_a   1.000
_cell.length_b   1.000
_cell.length_c   1.000
_cell.angle_alpha   90.00
_cell.angle_beta   90.00
_cell.angle_gamma   90.00
#
_symmetry.space_group_name_H-M   'P 1'
#
loop_
_entity.id
_entity.type
_entity.pdbx_description
1 polymer ?
#
loop_
_entity_poly.entity_id
_entity_poly.type
_entity_poly.pdbx_seq_one_letter_code
_entity_poly.pdbx_strand_id
1 'polypeptide(L)'
;MSITTPAILELRAAVRPFLDALSAHEKVLVGVSGGADSMALAHALAHEGSNRELAIIPVVVDHGLQPGSDKVAATTIEKLRTLGFDEIFFATAQVEMKDGLEASARRARYAIFEQALDTYSSRAFFLGHTLNDQAETVLLGLARGSGARSLSGMAEINGAYVRPLLQITRATTEAACREAGIEFWVDHHNSDHEFTRVRIRENVLPLLENEIGPGVSAALARTARLLRHDDEALSEWANHVCDGLDLSDIPADRLAALPIAIRARVLRLAIYQAGAPSGSISAEHLSPVEALVTDWRGQGEVSLPGGVKVSRNSGRLILSTPS
;
A
#
# COMPACT_ATOMS: atom_id res chain seq x y z
N MET A 1 3.32 -30.62 -21.25
CA MET A 1 2.20 -30.49 -20.29
C MET A 1 2.72 -29.80 -19.04
N SER A 2 2.31 -28.56 -18.78
CA SER A 2 2.71 -27.87 -17.55
C SER A 2 2.05 -28.59 -16.37
N ILE A 3 2.85 -29.13 -15.46
CA ILE A 3 2.33 -29.75 -14.23
C ILE A 3 1.76 -28.59 -13.39
N THR A 4 0.44 -28.54 -13.29
CA THR A 4 -0.23 -27.52 -12.51
C THR A 4 -0.41 -28.02 -11.09
N THR A 5 0.44 -27.57 -10.21
CA THR A 5 0.50 -27.94 -8.80
C THR A 5 -0.34 -27.01 -7.92
N PRO A 6 -0.69 -27.39 -6.69
CA PRO A 6 -1.60 -26.61 -5.85
C PRO A 6 -1.13 -25.15 -5.62
N ALA A 7 0.16 -24.92 -5.38
CA ALA A 7 0.67 -23.59 -5.10
C ALA A 7 0.61 -22.68 -6.37
N ILE A 8 0.97 -23.21 -7.53
CA ILE A 8 0.84 -22.48 -8.81
C ILE A 8 -0.63 -22.14 -9.09
N LEU A 9 -1.56 -23.07 -8.85
CA LEU A 9 -3.01 -22.83 -9.04
C LEU A 9 -3.52 -21.72 -8.12
N GLU A 10 -3.09 -21.70 -6.88
CA GLU A 10 -3.48 -20.69 -5.90
C GLU A 10 -3.04 -19.29 -6.35
N LEU A 11 -1.78 -19.14 -6.79
CA LEU A 11 -1.27 -17.87 -7.32
C LEU A 11 -2.02 -17.41 -8.57
N ARG A 12 -2.28 -18.34 -9.51
CA ARG A 12 -3.02 -18.04 -10.72
C ARG A 12 -4.46 -17.61 -10.40
N ALA A 13 -5.11 -18.27 -9.46
CA ALA A 13 -6.45 -17.89 -8.99
C ALA A 13 -6.44 -16.48 -8.36
N ALA A 14 -5.38 -16.13 -7.61
CA ALA A 14 -5.27 -14.83 -6.97
C ALA A 14 -5.11 -13.66 -7.97
N VAL A 15 -4.44 -13.85 -9.12
CA VAL A 15 -4.25 -12.78 -10.11
C VAL A 15 -5.43 -12.61 -11.06
N ARG A 16 -6.22 -13.67 -11.33
CA ARG A 16 -7.32 -13.67 -12.33
C ARG A 16 -8.30 -12.52 -12.17
N PRO A 17 -8.89 -12.23 -10.99
CA PRO A 17 -9.91 -11.20 -10.85
C PRO A 17 -9.40 -9.80 -11.29
N PHE A 18 -8.11 -9.54 -11.11
CA PHE A 18 -7.51 -8.26 -11.48
C PHE A 18 -7.21 -8.18 -12.98
N LEU A 19 -6.88 -9.31 -13.62
CA LEU A 19 -6.65 -9.36 -15.06
C LEU A 19 -7.95 -9.36 -15.85
N ASP A 20 -9.03 -9.94 -15.31
CA ASP A 20 -10.36 -9.95 -15.94
C ASP A 20 -10.98 -8.55 -16.10
N ALA A 21 -10.46 -7.56 -15.34
CA ALA A 21 -10.85 -6.15 -15.44
C ALA A 21 -10.10 -5.38 -16.55
N LEU A 22 -9.15 -6.03 -17.25
CA LEU A 22 -8.33 -5.43 -18.31
C LEU A 22 -8.78 -5.89 -19.69
N SER A 23 -8.53 -5.05 -20.69
CA SER A 23 -8.85 -5.35 -22.09
C SER A 23 -7.68 -6.06 -22.78
N ALA A 24 -7.97 -6.87 -23.80
CA ALA A 24 -6.93 -7.48 -24.63
C ALA A 24 -5.93 -6.42 -25.15
N HIS A 25 -4.67 -6.82 -25.28
CA HIS A 25 -3.53 -6.00 -25.73
C HIS A 25 -3.13 -4.87 -24.78
N GLU A 26 -3.77 -4.73 -23.59
CA GLU A 26 -3.25 -3.80 -22.58
C GLU A 26 -1.91 -4.26 -22.02
N LYS A 27 -1.07 -3.29 -21.69
CA LYS A 27 0.21 -3.53 -21.05
C LYS A 27 0.05 -3.54 -19.53
N VAL A 28 0.61 -4.55 -18.90
CA VAL A 28 0.56 -4.77 -17.45
C VAL A 28 1.97 -4.83 -16.90
N LEU A 29 2.27 -4.00 -15.93
CA LEU A 29 3.59 -3.96 -15.31
C LEU A 29 3.63 -4.83 -14.06
N VAL A 30 4.77 -5.47 -13.80
CA VAL A 30 5.02 -6.22 -12.57
C VAL A 30 6.38 -5.92 -11.99
N GLY A 31 6.43 -5.48 -10.72
CA GLY A 31 7.69 -5.22 -10.04
C GLY A 31 8.38 -6.52 -9.63
N VAL A 32 9.60 -6.73 -10.11
CA VAL A 32 10.38 -7.95 -9.85
C VAL A 32 11.71 -7.62 -9.21
N SER A 33 11.89 -8.09 -7.96
CA SER A 33 13.12 -7.92 -7.17
C SER A 33 14.06 -9.13 -7.23
N GLY A 34 13.64 -10.22 -7.88
CA GLY A 34 14.37 -11.49 -7.89
C GLY A 34 14.03 -12.42 -6.71
N GLY A 35 13.35 -11.93 -5.67
CA GLY A 35 12.87 -12.77 -4.56
C GLY A 35 11.64 -13.60 -4.93
N ALA A 36 11.36 -14.66 -4.15
CA ALA A 36 10.32 -15.65 -4.42
C ALA A 36 8.95 -15.03 -4.72
N ASP A 37 8.50 -14.08 -3.90
CA ASP A 37 7.17 -13.48 -4.01
C ASP A 37 6.98 -12.78 -5.37
N SER A 38 7.97 -12.00 -5.81
CA SER A 38 7.94 -11.26 -7.07
C SER A 38 8.11 -12.16 -8.30
N MET A 39 8.94 -13.20 -8.19
CA MET A 39 9.16 -14.17 -9.28
C MET A 39 7.93 -15.04 -9.49
N ALA A 40 7.33 -15.53 -8.38
CA ALA A 40 6.08 -16.30 -8.42
C ALA A 40 4.91 -15.49 -9.00
N LEU A 41 4.81 -14.20 -8.63
CA LEU A 41 3.82 -13.29 -9.20
C LEU A 41 4.03 -13.10 -10.71
N ALA A 42 5.25 -12.82 -11.14
CA ALA A 42 5.58 -12.66 -12.56
C ALA A 42 5.21 -13.91 -13.38
N HIS A 43 5.54 -15.10 -12.87
CA HIS A 43 5.18 -16.37 -13.50
C HIS A 43 3.66 -16.57 -13.61
N ALA A 44 2.91 -16.28 -12.55
CA ALA A 44 1.45 -16.40 -12.56
C ALA A 44 0.82 -15.42 -13.58
N LEU A 45 1.31 -14.17 -13.61
CA LEU A 45 0.87 -13.14 -14.55
C LEU A 45 1.20 -13.50 -16.01
N ALA A 46 2.40 -14.03 -16.29
CA ALA A 46 2.76 -14.47 -17.64
C ALA A 46 1.77 -15.51 -18.17
N HIS A 47 1.44 -16.52 -17.34
CA HIS A 47 0.53 -17.56 -17.76
C HIS A 47 -0.91 -17.06 -17.95
N GLU A 48 -1.44 -16.31 -16.99
CA GLU A 48 -2.83 -15.82 -17.04
C GLU A 48 -3.00 -14.67 -18.02
N GLY A 49 -1.95 -13.83 -18.20
CA GLY A 49 -1.93 -12.74 -19.16
C GLY A 49 -1.92 -13.24 -20.60
N SER A 50 -1.14 -14.28 -20.90
CA SER A 50 -1.13 -14.91 -22.25
C SER A 50 -2.51 -15.42 -22.65
N ASN A 51 -3.28 -15.98 -21.70
CA ASN A 51 -4.64 -16.45 -21.97
C ASN A 51 -5.65 -15.30 -22.25
N ARG A 52 -5.26 -14.06 -21.99
CA ARG A 52 -6.08 -12.83 -22.14
C ARG A 52 -5.50 -11.85 -23.17
N GLU A 53 -4.48 -12.29 -23.89
CA GLU A 53 -3.76 -11.44 -24.85
C GLU A 53 -3.19 -10.16 -24.24
N LEU A 54 -2.80 -10.20 -22.96
CA LEU A 54 -2.16 -9.08 -22.24
C LEU A 54 -0.66 -9.12 -22.42
N ALA A 55 -0.02 -7.95 -22.56
CA ALA A 55 1.42 -7.81 -22.57
C ALA A 55 1.94 -7.60 -21.13
N ILE A 56 2.55 -8.64 -20.55
CA ILE A 56 3.12 -8.54 -19.19
C ILE A 56 4.58 -8.10 -19.29
N ILE A 57 4.91 -6.98 -18.65
CA ILE A 57 6.22 -6.35 -18.69
C ILE A 57 6.81 -6.29 -17.27
N PRO A 58 7.85 -7.10 -16.96
CA PRO A 58 8.57 -7.00 -15.70
C PRO A 58 9.32 -5.67 -15.59
N VAL A 59 9.29 -5.10 -14.37
CA VAL A 59 10.05 -3.91 -13.99
C VAL A 59 11.06 -4.29 -12.93
N VAL A 60 12.34 -4.24 -13.28
CA VAL A 60 13.47 -4.53 -12.39
C VAL A 60 14.15 -3.23 -12.00
N VAL A 61 14.27 -2.99 -10.70
CA VAL A 61 14.92 -1.78 -10.16
C VAL A 61 16.17 -2.16 -9.40
N ASP A 62 17.31 -1.69 -9.85
CA ASP A 62 18.54 -1.71 -9.06
C ASP A 62 18.58 -0.47 -8.14
N HIS A 63 18.63 -0.71 -6.83
CA HIS A 63 18.66 0.36 -5.84
C HIS A 63 20.07 0.94 -5.61
N GLY A 64 21.12 0.28 -6.05
CA GLY A 64 22.50 0.69 -5.86
C GLY A 64 22.95 0.81 -4.38
N LEU A 65 22.16 0.28 -3.44
CA LEU A 65 22.39 0.44 -2.00
C LEU A 65 23.37 -0.58 -1.43
N GLN A 66 23.60 -1.65 -2.14
CA GLN A 66 24.46 -2.76 -1.68
C GLN A 66 25.48 -3.14 -2.74
N PRO A 67 26.70 -3.50 -2.34
CA PRO A 67 27.67 -4.09 -3.29
C PRO A 67 27.07 -5.33 -3.95
N GLY A 68 27.05 -5.35 -5.30
CA GLY A 68 26.53 -6.47 -6.07
C GLY A 68 25.04 -6.44 -6.38
N SER A 69 24.31 -5.36 -6.03
CA SER A 69 22.90 -5.18 -6.42
C SER A 69 22.71 -5.20 -7.94
N ASP A 70 23.67 -4.69 -8.69
CA ASP A 70 23.77 -4.76 -10.14
C ASP A 70 23.77 -6.21 -10.67
N LYS A 71 24.52 -7.10 -10.02
CA LYS A 71 24.57 -8.53 -10.36
C LYS A 71 23.24 -9.23 -10.06
N VAL A 72 22.60 -8.88 -8.94
CA VAL A 72 21.27 -9.43 -8.60
C VAL A 72 20.25 -9.01 -9.65
N ALA A 73 20.25 -7.73 -10.04
CA ALA A 73 19.37 -7.23 -11.09
C ALA A 73 19.64 -7.92 -12.45
N ALA A 74 20.90 -8.06 -12.85
CA ALA A 74 21.28 -8.75 -14.08
C ALA A 74 20.82 -10.23 -14.07
N THR A 75 21.07 -10.96 -12.98
CA THR A 75 20.64 -12.36 -12.83
C THR A 75 19.10 -12.46 -12.87
N THR A 76 18.39 -11.50 -12.26
CA THR A 76 16.92 -11.46 -12.28
C THR A 76 16.42 -11.28 -13.72
N ILE A 77 17.03 -10.40 -14.50
CA ILE A 77 16.68 -10.18 -15.91
C ILE A 77 16.91 -11.44 -16.73
N GLU A 78 18.03 -12.14 -16.53
CA GLU A 78 18.31 -13.42 -17.23
C GLU A 78 17.24 -14.47 -16.90
N LYS A 79 16.86 -14.61 -15.62
CA LYS A 79 15.80 -15.54 -15.22
C LYS A 79 14.46 -15.17 -15.84
N LEU A 80 14.12 -13.89 -15.89
CA LEU A 80 12.87 -13.42 -16.52
C LEU A 80 12.86 -13.75 -18.02
N ARG A 81 13.98 -13.59 -18.72
CA ARG A 81 14.11 -14.01 -20.13
C ARG A 81 13.89 -15.51 -20.30
N THR A 82 14.43 -16.33 -19.39
CA THR A 82 14.22 -17.78 -19.41
C THR A 82 12.74 -18.15 -19.17
N LEU A 83 12.01 -17.32 -18.44
CA LEU A 83 10.55 -17.46 -18.23
C LEU A 83 9.71 -16.98 -19.42
N GLY A 84 10.35 -16.48 -20.51
CA GLY A 84 9.68 -16.06 -21.73
C GLY A 84 9.27 -14.58 -21.77
N PHE A 85 9.84 -13.73 -20.92
CA PHE A 85 9.63 -12.29 -21.03
C PHE A 85 10.60 -11.66 -22.03
N ASP A 86 10.07 -11.26 -23.20
CA ASP A 86 10.88 -10.62 -24.27
C ASP A 86 11.19 -9.16 -23.92
N GLU A 87 10.26 -8.45 -23.28
CA GLU A 87 10.39 -7.05 -22.91
C GLU A 87 10.46 -6.92 -21.38
N ILE A 88 11.51 -6.22 -20.90
CA ILE A 88 11.78 -5.98 -19.47
C ILE A 88 12.20 -4.52 -19.30
N PHE A 89 11.53 -3.80 -18.44
CA PHE A 89 11.96 -2.45 -18.07
C PHE A 89 12.98 -2.53 -16.93
N PHE A 90 14.16 -1.95 -17.14
CA PHE A 90 15.22 -1.89 -16.14
C PHE A 90 15.61 -0.44 -15.87
N ALA A 91 15.77 -0.09 -14.59
CA ALA A 91 16.29 1.21 -14.20
C ALA A 91 17.07 1.13 -12.89
N THR A 92 18.07 2.01 -12.75
CA THR A 92 18.83 2.19 -11.51
C THR A 92 18.26 3.36 -10.71
N ALA A 93 17.93 3.13 -9.44
CA ALA A 93 17.38 4.14 -8.57
C ALA A 93 18.46 5.10 -8.06
N GLN A 94 18.23 6.40 -8.19
CA GLN A 94 19.03 7.41 -7.50
C GLN A 94 18.40 7.70 -6.13
N VAL A 95 19.05 7.24 -5.05
CA VAL A 95 18.54 7.37 -3.70
C VAL A 95 19.07 8.64 -3.05
N GLU A 96 18.25 9.68 -2.97
CA GLU A 96 18.57 10.88 -2.18
C GLU A 96 18.16 10.66 -0.71
N MET A 97 19.15 10.78 0.19
CA MET A 97 18.95 10.56 1.63
C MET A 97 18.26 11.77 2.28
N LYS A 98 16.93 11.67 2.49
CA LYS A 98 16.14 12.73 3.16
C LYS A 98 15.50 12.30 4.49
N ASP A 99 14.89 11.10 4.55
CA ASP A 99 14.07 10.66 5.69
C ASP A 99 14.44 9.23 6.16
N GLY A 100 15.73 8.91 6.14
CA GLY A 100 16.23 7.56 6.39
C GLY A 100 16.28 6.69 5.12
N LEU A 101 17.15 5.68 5.15
CA LEU A 101 17.52 4.87 3.99
C LEU A 101 16.31 4.14 3.37
N GLU A 102 15.51 3.47 4.21
CA GLU A 102 14.34 2.68 3.74
C GLU A 102 13.28 3.57 3.05
N ALA A 103 12.95 4.70 3.67
CA ALA A 103 11.95 5.62 3.11
C ALA A 103 12.43 6.25 1.81
N SER A 104 13.71 6.61 1.73
CA SER A 104 14.35 7.21 0.54
C SER A 104 14.42 6.20 -0.60
N ALA A 105 14.85 4.96 -0.32
CA ALA A 105 14.87 3.86 -1.30
C ALA A 105 13.45 3.53 -1.82
N ARG A 106 12.47 3.53 -0.92
CA ARG A 106 11.08 3.33 -1.31
C ARG A 106 10.58 4.44 -2.24
N ARG A 107 10.85 5.71 -1.95
CA ARG A 107 10.46 6.84 -2.83
C ARG A 107 11.11 6.71 -4.20
N ALA A 108 12.41 6.46 -4.26
CA ALA A 108 13.15 6.30 -5.52
C ALA A 108 12.59 5.15 -6.36
N ARG A 109 12.22 4.02 -5.71
CA ARG A 109 11.57 2.89 -6.38
C ARG A 109 10.23 3.28 -7.00
N TYR A 110 9.38 3.95 -6.23
CA TYR A 110 8.06 4.35 -6.73
C TYR A 110 8.16 5.39 -7.86
N ALA A 111 9.16 6.28 -7.83
CA ALA A 111 9.42 7.20 -8.95
C ALA A 111 9.73 6.44 -10.25
N ILE A 112 10.50 5.35 -10.17
CA ILE A 112 10.76 4.47 -11.34
C ILE A 112 9.49 3.74 -11.76
N PHE A 113 8.64 3.32 -10.83
CA PHE A 113 7.37 2.68 -11.16
C PHE A 113 6.42 3.63 -11.91
N GLU A 114 6.33 4.89 -11.47
CA GLU A 114 5.56 5.92 -12.19
C GLU A 114 6.16 6.16 -13.60
N GLN A 115 7.48 6.27 -13.71
CA GLN A 115 8.13 6.39 -15.02
C GLN A 115 7.81 5.21 -15.95
N ALA A 116 7.78 3.99 -15.43
CA ALA A 116 7.42 2.82 -16.21
C ALA A 116 5.93 2.84 -16.61
N LEU A 117 5.03 3.23 -15.70
CA LEU A 117 3.59 3.40 -16.00
C LEU A 117 3.38 4.39 -17.15
N ASP A 118 4.07 5.53 -17.11
CA ASP A 118 4.00 6.55 -18.17
C ASP A 118 4.59 6.03 -19.48
N THR A 119 5.77 5.41 -19.44
CA THR A 119 6.47 4.88 -20.64
C THR A 119 5.61 3.89 -21.41
N TYR A 120 4.91 3.02 -20.68
CA TYR A 120 4.07 1.98 -21.28
C TYR A 120 2.61 2.38 -21.43
N SER A 121 2.23 3.56 -20.94
CA SER A 121 0.83 4.00 -20.82
C SER A 121 -0.03 2.93 -20.13
N SER A 122 0.54 2.28 -19.11
CA SER A 122 -0.12 1.20 -18.37
C SER A 122 -0.94 1.77 -17.21
N ARG A 123 -2.09 1.17 -16.95
CA ARG A 123 -2.95 1.51 -15.81
C ARG A 123 -2.87 0.53 -14.64
N ALA A 124 -2.03 -0.52 -14.79
CA ALA A 124 -1.89 -1.57 -13.79
C ALA A 124 -0.43 -1.95 -13.53
N PHE A 125 -0.01 -1.82 -12.27
CA PHE A 125 1.32 -2.19 -11.79
C PHE A 125 1.19 -3.20 -10.65
N PHE A 126 1.59 -4.44 -10.88
CA PHE A 126 1.45 -5.54 -9.93
C PHE A 126 2.64 -5.64 -8.99
N LEU A 127 2.37 -5.83 -7.69
CA LEU A 127 3.35 -5.94 -6.62
C LEU A 127 3.17 -7.23 -5.82
N GLY A 128 4.26 -7.95 -5.59
CA GLY A 128 4.30 -9.23 -4.89
C GLY A 128 4.26 -9.14 -3.35
N HIS A 129 3.41 -8.27 -2.80
CA HIS A 129 3.21 -8.24 -1.35
C HIS A 129 2.31 -9.39 -0.91
N THR A 130 2.73 -10.09 0.13
CA THR A 130 2.10 -11.31 0.64
C THR A 130 1.27 -11.08 1.91
N LEU A 131 0.58 -12.11 2.37
CA LEU A 131 -0.08 -12.15 3.68
C LEU A 131 0.88 -11.82 4.83
N ASN A 132 2.13 -12.30 4.74
CA ASN A 132 3.15 -12.02 5.75
C ASN A 132 3.49 -10.53 5.79
N ASP A 133 3.64 -9.87 4.63
CA ASP A 133 3.88 -8.42 4.56
C ASP A 133 2.68 -7.62 5.10
N GLN A 134 1.48 -8.15 4.94
CA GLN A 134 0.26 -7.57 5.51
C GLN A 134 0.29 -7.63 7.04
N ALA A 135 0.63 -8.78 7.62
CA ALA A 135 0.78 -8.96 9.06
C ALA A 135 1.87 -8.04 9.65
N GLU A 136 3.03 -7.93 9.00
CA GLU A 136 4.10 -6.98 9.37
C GLU A 136 3.56 -5.55 9.40
N THR A 137 2.80 -5.15 8.37
CA THR A 137 2.23 -3.79 8.25
C THR A 137 1.23 -3.49 9.36
N VAL A 138 0.39 -4.47 9.73
CA VAL A 138 -0.59 -4.33 10.81
C VAL A 138 0.11 -4.16 12.16
N LEU A 139 1.13 -4.98 12.46
CA LEU A 139 1.89 -4.86 13.71
C LEU A 139 2.62 -3.52 13.82
N LEU A 140 3.20 -3.02 12.71
CA LEU A 140 3.80 -1.69 12.66
C LEU A 140 2.76 -0.59 12.88
N GLY A 141 1.55 -0.74 12.33
CA GLY A 141 0.44 0.18 12.54
C GLY A 141 -0.01 0.20 14.00
N LEU A 142 -0.13 -0.97 14.61
CA LEU A 142 -0.50 -1.14 16.01
C LEU A 142 0.53 -0.49 16.95
N ALA A 143 1.81 -0.73 16.72
CA ALA A 143 2.90 -0.15 17.53
C ALA A 143 2.95 1.39 17.47
N ARG A 144 2.45 2.00 16.39
CA ARG A 144 2.37 3.47 16.24
C ARG A 144 1.09 4.09 16.80
N GLY A 145 0.12 3.29 17.23
CA GLY A 145 -1.16 3.79 17.77
C GLY A 145 -2.00 4.60 16.78
N SER A 146 -1.83 4.40 15.48
CA SER A 146 -2.35 5.30 14.43
C SER A 146 -3.80 5.03 14.00
N GLY A 147 -4.59 4.29 14.79
CA GLY A 147 -6.03 4.09 14.57
C GLY A 147 -6.40 3.10 13.46
N ALA A 148 -7.70 2.94 13.21
CA ALA A 148 -8.26 1.91 12.33
C ALA A 148 -7.67 1.94 10.91
N ARG A 149 -7.51 3.13 10.32
CA ARG A 149 -6.95 3.28 8.97
C ARG A 149 -5.54 2.71 8.83
N SER A 150 -4.70 2.86 9.85
CA SER A 150 -3.34 2.30 9.84
C SER A 150 -3.35 0.78 10.04
N LEU A 151 -4.32 0.27 10.79
CA LEU A 151 -4.52 -1.16 11.01
C LEU A 151 -5.18 -1.85 9.81
N SER A 152 -5.77 -1.11 8.88
CA SER A 152 -6.33 -1.64 7.63
C SER A 152 -5.26 -2.22 6.68
N GLY A 153 -3.98 -2.08 7.02
CA GLY A 153 -2.88 -2.63 6.23
C GLY A 153 -2.79 -2.06 4.81
N MET A 154 -2.30 -2.87 3.87
CA MET A 154 -2.23 -2.51 2.45
C MET A 154 -3.54 -2.83 1.73
N ALA A 155 -3.97 -1.95 0.82
CA ALA A 155 -5.09 -2.20 -0.09
C ALA A 155 -4.67 -3.14 -1.22
N GLU A 156 -5.59 -3.99 -1.69
CA GLU A 156 -5.39 -4.81 -2.89
C GLU A 156 -5.19 -3.93 -4.12
N ILE A 157 -5.97 -2.87 -4.24
CA ILE A 157 -5.82 -1.84 -5.29
C ILE A 157 -5.62 -0.47 -4.63
N ASN A 158 -4.64 0.28 -5.11
CA ASN A 158 -4.38 1.66 -4.72
C ASN A 158 -3.85 2.46 -5.91
N GLY A 159 -4.73 3.21 -6.58
CA GLY A 159 -4.43 3.82 -7.86
C GLY A 159 -4.09 2.76 -8.90
N ALA A 160 -2.96 2.89 -9.58
CA ALA A 160 -2.48 1.90 -10.54
C ALA A 160 -1.87 0.64 -9.89
N TYR A 161 -1.60 0.66 -8.59
CA TYR A 161 -0.90 -0.44 -7.91
C TYR A 161 -1.85 -1.54 -7.45
N VAL A 162 -1.57 -2.78 -7.88
CA VAL A 162 -2.35 -4.00 -7.59
C VAL A 162 -1.51 -4.97 -6.77
N ARG A 163 -2.06 -5.54 -5.70
CA ARG A 163 -1.41 -6.49 -4.78
C ARG A 163 -2.24 -7.76 -4.63
N PRO A 164 -2.20 -8.66 -5.60
CA PRO A 164 -3.09 -9.82 -5.61
C PRO A 164 -2.73 -10.88 -4.57
N LEU A 165 -1.51 -10.84 -4.02
CA LEU A 165 -1.01 -11.88 -3.12
C LEU A 165 -1.17 -11.56 -1.62
N LEU A 166 -1.96 -10.54 -1.26
CA LEU A 166 -2.16 -10.17 0.16
C LEU A 166 -2.85 -11.24 1.01
N GLN A 167 -3.41 -12.27 0.39
CA GLN A 167 -4.01 -13.44 1.05
C GLN A 167 -3.17 -14.71 0.91
N ILE A 168 -2.08 -14.65 0.14
CA ILE A 168 -1.18 -15.76 -0.15
C ILE A 168 0.02 -15.70 0.78
N THR A 169 0.40 -16.82 1.36
CA THR A 169 1.56 -16.90 2.24
C THR A 169 2.86 -16.89 1.45
N ARG A 170 3.94 -16.42 2.07
CA ARG A 170 5.29 -16.54 1.49
C ARG A 170 5.70 -18.00 1.27
N ALA A 171 5.26 -18.91 2.12
CA ALA A 171 5.48 -20.33 1.93
C ALA A 171 4.84 -20.84 0.63
N THR A 172 3.65 -20.34 0.27
CA THR A 172 2.98 -20.66 -1.01
C THR A 172 3.76 -20.10 -2.21
N THR A 173 4.27 -18.87 -2.14
CA THR A 173 5.06 -18.29 -3.24
C THR A 173 6.37 -19.04 -3.46
N GLU A 174 7.06 -19.40 -2.39
CA GLU A 174 8.27 -20.24 -2.45
C GLU A 174 7.98 -21.65 -3.00
N ALA A 175 6.87 -22.26 -2.58
CA ALA A 175 6.45 -23.55 -3.10
C ALA A 175 6.16 -23.45 -4.61
N ALA A 176 5.44 -22.43 -5.05
CA ALA A 176 5.15 -22.20 -6.47
C ALA A 176 6.41 -22.00 -7.30
N CYS A 177 7.41 -21.27 -6.79
CA CYS A 177 8.70 -21.15 -7.46
C CYS A 177 9.41 -22.51 -7.58
N ARG A 178 9.46 -23.30 -6.51
CA ARG A 178 10.06 -24.66 -6.54
C ARG A 178 9.34 -25.58 -7.52
N GLU A 179 8.00 -25.57 -7.52
CA GLU A 179 7.16 -26.36 -8.42
C GLU A 179 7.34 -25.98 -9.90
N ALA A 180 7.57 -24.68 -10.17
CA ALA A 180 7.84 -24.16 -11.50
C ALA A 180 9.31 -24.28 -11.94
N GLY A 181 10.21 -24.76 -11.07
CA GLY A 181 11.64 -24.81 -11.33
C GLY A 181 12.28 -23.41 -11.41
N ILE A 182 11.68 -22.41 -10.77
CA ILE A 182 12.17 -21.03 -10.74
C ILE A 182 13.13 -20.87 -9.56
N GLU A 183 14.38 -20.60 -9.88
CA GLU A 183 15.33 -20.17 -8.87
C GLU A 183 15.06 -18.71 -8.48
N PHE A 184 15.01 -18.43 -7.21
CA PHE A 184 14.88 -17.08 -6.67
C PHE A 184 16.07 -16.73 -5.78
N TRP A 185 16.31 -15.44 -5.66
CA TRP A 185 17.35 -14.93 -4.78
C TRP A 185 16.84 -14.86 -3.34
N VAL A 186 17.65 -15.40 -2.43
CA VAL A 186 17.45 -15.28 -1.00
C VAL A 186 18.41 -14.20 -0.51
N ASP A 187 17.89 -13.04 -0.20
CA ASP A 187 18.68 -11.92 0.30
C ASP A 187 19.13 -12.18 1.74
N HIS A 188 20.41 -12.46 1.92
CA HIS A 188 21.01 -12.63 3.25
C HIS A 188 21.04 -11.31 4.05
N HIS A 189 20.91 -10.14 3.39
CA HIS A 189 20.76 -8.82 4.06
C HIS A 189 19.33 -8.52 4.48
N ASN A 190 18.32 -9.27 4.05
CA ASN A 190 16.98 -9.24 4.64
C ASN A 190 16.97 -9.73 6.11
N SER A 191 18.10 -10.15 6.63
CA SER A 191 18.35 -10.50 8.04
C SER A 191 18.99 -9.35 8.83
N ASP A 192 19.06 -8.13 8.28
CA ASP A 192 19.60 -6.99 9.01
C ASP A 192 18.59 -6.49 10.04
N HIS A 193 18.83 -6.84 11.29
CA HIS A 193 18.00 -6.48 12.45
C HIS A 193 17.96 -4.96 12.76
N GLU A 194 18.69 -4.12 12.06
CA GLU A 194 18.52 -2.66 12.14
C GLU A 194 17.12 -2.27 11.62
N PHE A 195 16.58 -2.98 10.64
CA PHE A 195 15.25 -2.72 10.09
C PHE A 195 14.12 -3.31 10.94
N THR A 196 13.20 -2.46 11.36
CA THR A 196 12.06 -2.87 12.22
C THR A 196 11.20 -3.96 11.56
N ARG A 197 11.02 -3.93 10.23
CA ARG A 197 10.28 -4.96 9.50
C ARG A 197 10.96 -6.32 9.56
N VAL A 198 12.29 -6.35 9.48
CA VAL A 198 13.06 -7.60 9.60
C VAL A 198 12.87 -8.19 11.01
N ARG A 199 12.99 -7.36 12.06
CA ARG A 199 12.74 -7.84 13.44
C ARG A 199 11.33 -8.39 13.64
N ILE A 200 10.31 -7.77 13.05
CA ILE A 200 8.94 -8.27 13.13
C ILE A 200 8.83 -9.62 12.43
N ARG A 201 9.39 -9.76 11.25
CA ARG A 201 9.35 -10.98 10.44
C ARG A 201 10.06 -12.15 11.11
N GLU A 202 11.27 -11.92 11.61
CA GLU A 202 12.14 -12.99 12.08
C GLU A 202 11.99 -13.30 13.57
N ASN A 203 11.56 -12.33 14.37
CA ASN A 203 11.48 -12.49 15.82
C ASN A 203 10.05 -12.41 16.34
N VAL A 204 9.28 -11.36 15.96
CA VAL A 204 8.00 -11.08 16.60
C VAL A 204 6.89 -12.01 16.08
N LEU A 205 6.73 -12.11 14.76
CA LEU A 205 5.69 -12.98 14.18
C LEU A 205 5.90 -14.46 14.54
N PRO A 206 7.13 -15.05 14.41
CA PRO A 206 7.36 -16.42 14.87
C PRO A 206 7.10 -16.63 16.36
N LEU A 207 7.47 -15.67 17.21
CA LEU A 207 7.15 -15.72 18.63
C LEU A 207 5.63 -15.74 18.88
N LEU A 208 4.88 -14.87 18.21
CA LEU A 208 3.42 -14.82 18.34
C LEU A 208 2.77 -16.14 17.84
N GLU A 209 3.25 -16.70 16.72
CA GLU A 209 2.77 -17.98 16.19
C GLU A 209 3.03 -19.13 17.16
N ASN A 210 4.16 -19.09 17.90
CA ASN A 210 4.51 -20.10 18.89
C ASN A 210 3.74 -19.97 20.21
N GLU A 211 3.63 -18.76 20.75
CA GLU A 211 3.08 -18.52 22.10
C GLU A 211 1.55 -18.38 22.11
N ILE A 212 0.97 -17.79 21.05
CA ILE A 212 -0.50 -17.62 20.94
C ILE A 212 -1.12 -18.80 20.19
N GLY A 213 -0.38 -19.36 19.23
CA GLY A 213 -0.79 -20.48 18.39
C GLY A 213 -0.70 -20.16 16.90
N PRO A 214 -0.77 -21.20 16.04
CA PRO A 214 -0.63 -21.03 14.60
C PRO A 214 -1.78 -20.21 13.99
N GLY A 215 -1.46 -19.38 12.99
CA GLY A 215 -2.41 -18.59 12.23
C GLY A 215 -2.55 -17.13 12.67
N VAL A 216 -1.65 -16.62 13.54
CA VAL A 216 -1.62 -15.21 13.96
C VAL A 216 -1.44 -14.30 12.75
N SER A 217 -0.52 -14.60 11.84
CA SER A 217 -0.30 -13.80 10.63
C SER A 217 -1.57 -13.73 9.76
N ALA A 218 -2.26 -14.85 9.59
CA ALA A 218 -3.52 -14.91 8.85
C ALA A 218 -4.65 -14.15 9.58
N ALA A 219 -4.68 -14.21 10.91
CA ALA A 219 -5.65 -13.46 11.71
C ALA A 219 -5.43 -11.95 11.59
N LEU A 220 -4.18 -11.47 11.64
CA LEU A 220 -3.82 -10.07 11.46
C LEU A 220 -4.22 -9.59 10.06
N ALA A 221 -3.89 -10.33 9.00
CA ALA A 221 -4.27 -9.98 7.63
C ALA A 221 -5.80 -9.93 7.45
N ARG A 222 -6.53 -10.89 8.03
CA ARG A 222 -8.00 -10.89 8.02
C ARG A 222 -8.59 -9.70 8.75
N THR A 223 -8.07 -9.35 9.92
CA THR A 223 -8.49 -8.18 10.71
C THR A 223 -8.25 -6.89 9.91
N ALA A 224 -7.09 -6.76 9.26
CA ALA A 224 -6.80 -5.61 8.42
C ALA A 224 -7.82 -5.45 7.28
N ARG A 225 -8.20 -6.54 6.62
CA ARG A 225 -9.21 -6.52 5.56
C ARG A 225 -10.58 -6.07 6.07
N LEU A 226 -11.03 -6.59 7.22
CA LEU A 226 -12.31 -6.18 7.83
C LEU A 226 -12.30 -4.69 8.18
N LEU A 227 -11.24 -4.22 8.85
CA LEU A 227 -11.07 -2.80 9.18
C LEU A 227 -11.02 -1.92 7.93
N ARG A 228 -10.50 -2.43 6.81
CA ARG A 228 -10.50 -1.70 5.54
C ARG A 228 -11.91 -1.50 5.00
N HIS A 229 -12.74 -2.55 4.97
CA HIS A 229 -14.13 -2.44 4.54
C HIS A 229 -14.90 -1.44 5.39
N ASP A 230 -14.68 -1.46 6.72
CA ASP A 230 -15.30 -0.50 7.63
C ASP A 230 -14.81 0.94 7.35
N ASP A 231 -13.51 1.14 7.14
CA ASP A 231 -12.94 2.47 6.84
C ASP A 231 -13.41 3.01 5.49
N GLU A 232 -13.54 2.17 4.48
CA GLU A 232 -14.07 2.51 3.15
C GLU A 232 -15.54 2.93 3.25
N ALA A 233 -16.40 2.17 3.92
CA ALA A 233 -17.80 2.49 4.12
C ALA A 233 -18.01 3.81 4.89
N LEU A 234 -17.22 4.03 5.96
CA LEU A 234 -17.26 5.27 6.73
C LEU A 234 -16.72 6.46 5.94
N SER A 235 -15.75 6.24 5.06
CA SER A 235 -15.19 7.28 4.20
C SER A 235 -16.17 7.66 3.09
N GLU A 236 -16.84 6.68 2.49
CA GLU A 236 -17.91 6.90 1.51
C GLU A 236 -19.06 7.70 2.14
N TRP A 237 -19.49 7.33 3.34
CA TRP A 237 -20.51 8.10 4.07
C TRP A 237 -20.06 9.55 4.33
N ALA A 238 -18.80 9.76 4.75
CA ALA A 238 -18.27 11.11 4.95
C ALA A 238 -18.24 11.93 3.66
N ASN A 239 -17.88 11.31 2.53
CA ASN A 239 -17.94 11.97 1.21
C ASN A 239 -19.36 12.38 0.84
N HIS A 240 -20.34 11.49 1.01
CA HIS A 240 -21.76 11.85 0.78
C HIS A 240 -22.23 13.01 1.65
N VAL A 241 -21.76 13.11 2.90
CA VAL A 241 -22.06 14.26 3.77
C VAL A 241 -21.43 15.53 3.23
N CYS A 242 -20.25 15.45 2.63
CA CYS A 242 -19.58 16.59 2.01
C CYS A 242 -20.25 17.05 0.70
N ASP A 243 -20.98 16.17 0.03
CA ASP A 243 -21.67 16.49 -1.21
C ASP A 243 -22.68 17.62 -0.97
N GLY A 244 -22.51 18.73 -1.69
CA GLY A 244 -23.36 19.93 -1.57
C GLY A 244 -23.10 20.79 -0.33
N LEU A 245 -22.01 20.55 0.44
CA LEU A 245 -21.52 21.45 1.48
C LEU A 245 -20.40 22.34 0.96
N ASP A 246 -20.43 23.61 1.37
CA ASP A 246 -19.24 24.44 1.29
C ASP A 246 -18.31 24.08 2.45
N LEU A 247 -17.23 23.33 2.15
CA LEU A 247 -16.28 22.87 3.15
C LEU A 247 -15.40 23.98 3.73
N SER A 248 -15.45 25.20 3.19
CA SER A 248 -14.81 26.38 3.77
C SER A 248 -15.67 27.08 4.83
N ASP A 249 -17.00 26.83 4.81
CA ASP A 249 -17.98 27.45 5.72
C ASP A 249 -19.11 26.46 6.06
N ILE A 250 -18.92 25.70 7.14
CA ILE A 250 -19.81 24.58 7.52
C ILE A 250 -20.65 24.95 8.74
N PRO A 251 -21.99 24.79 8.71
CA PRO A 251 -22.80 24.92 9.92
C PRO A 251 -22.37 23.93 11.01
N ALA A 252 -22.02 24.45 12.19
CA ALA A 252 -21.48 23.61 13.29
C ALA A 252 -22.52 22.62 13.83
N ASP A 253 -23.81 22.96 13.80
CA ASP A 253 -24.92 22.08 14.19
C ASP A 253 -25.03 20.85 13.28
N ARG A 254 -24.82 21.01 11.96
CA ARG A 254 -24.75 19.87 11.03
C ARG A 254 -23.63 18.92 11.38
N LEU A 255 -22.44 19.46 11.69
CA LEU A 255 -21.31 18.63 12.13
C LEU A 255 -21.58 17.96 13.48
N ALA A 256 -22.18 18.68 14.44
CA ALA A 256 -22.49 18.17 15.78
C ALA A 256 -23.47 16.98 15.73
N ALA A 257 -24.40 16.98 14.76
CA ALA A 257 -25.38 15.91 14.58
C ALA A 257 -24.78 14.60 14.02
N LEU A 258 -23.56 14.65 13.44
CA LEU A 258 -22.92 13.49 12.86
C LEU A 258 -22.32 12.56 13.93
N PRO A 259 -22.31 11.24 13.70
CA PRO A 259 -21.48 10.32 14.48
C PRO A 259 -20.02 10.77 14.48
N ILE A 260 -19.33 10.60 15.60
CA ILE A 260 -17.94 11.07 15.80
C ILE A 260 -16.99 10.61 14.68
N ALA A 261 -17.13 9.35 14.24
CA ALA A 261 -16.29 8.78 13.19
C ALA A 261 -16.50 9.47 11.82
N ILE A 262 -17.71 9.89 11.50
CA ILE A 262 -18.06 10.61 10.28
C ILE A 262 -17.64 12.06 10.38
N ARG A 263 -17.98 12.72 11.49
CA ARG A 263 -17.58 14.11 11.76
C ARG A 263 -16.06 14.30 11.63
N ALA A 264 -15.25 13.43 12.25
CA ALA A 264 -13.80 13.48 12.17
C ALA A 264 -13.28 13.34 10.73
N ARG A 265 -13.94 12.53 9.88
CA ARG A 265 -13.59 12.39 8.46
C ARG A 265 -13.97 13.63 7.65
N VAL A 266 -15.16 14.16 7.85
CA VAL A 266 -15.63 15.40 7.20
C VAL A 266 -14.70 16.56 7.54
N LEU A 267 -14.36 16.76 8.81
CA LEU A 267 -13.41 17.78 9.25
C LEU A 267 -12.04 17.61 8.58
N ARG A 268 -11.53 16.39 8.50
CA ARG A 268 -10.26 16.11 7.82
C ARG A 268 -10.31 16.43 6.32
N LEU A 269 -11.41 16.08 5.65
CA LEU A 269 -11.62 16.42 4.23
C LEU A 269 -11.64 17.94 4.01
N ALA A 270 -12.37 18.66 4.86
CA ALA A 270 -12.43 20.11 4.82
C ALA A 270 -11.04 20.76 5.02
N ILE A 271 -10.26 20.26 5.98
CA ILE A 271 -8.91 20.75 6.26
C ILE A 271 -7.96 20.48 5.07
N TYR A 272 -8.05 19.31 4.44
CA TYR A 272 -7.25 19.00 3.25
C TYR A 272 -7.67 19.88 2.04
N GLN A 273 -8.95 20.11 1.86
CA GLN A 273 -9.44 21.03 0.80
C GLN A 273 -8.98 22.47 1.06
N ALA A 274 -8.85 22.89 2.31
CA ALA A 274 -8.31 24.18 2.69
C ALA A 274 -6.78 24.30 2.50
N GLY A 275 -6.07 23.26 2.07
CA GLY A 275 -4.65 23.31 1.68
C GLY A 275 -3.69 22.59 2.64
N ALA A 276 -4.15 21.89 3.65
CA ALA A 276 -3.27 21.07 4.47
C ALA A 276 -2.64 19.92 3.64
N PRO A 277 -1.34 19.63 3.81
CA PRO A 277 -0.70 18.52 3.10
C PRO A 277 -1.37 17.19 3.42
N SER A 278 -1.56 16.34 2.41
CA SER A 278 -2.15 15.01 2.60
C SER A 278 -1.37 14.20 3.65
N GLY A 279 -2.08 13.59 4.61
CA GLY A 279 -1.49 12.79 5.68
C GLY A 279 -0.89 13.57 6.84
N SER A 280 -0.89 14.92 6.80
CA SER A 280 -0.32 15.75 7.89
C SER A 280 -1.25 15.91 9.11
N ILE A 281 -2.52 15.52 9.00
CA ILE A 281 -3.53 15.74 10.05
C ILE A 281 -3.63 14.52 10.95
N SER A 282 -3.09 14.61 12.17
CA SER A 282 -3.19 13.60 13.23
C SER A 282 -4.49 13.76 14.04
N ALA A 283 -4.74 12.82 14.96
CA ALA A 283 -5.82 12.93 15.95
C ALA A 283 -5.65 14.15 16.86
N GLU A 284 -4.42 14.48 17.23
CA GLU A 284 -4.09 15.66 18.04
C GLU A 284 -4.45 16.97 17.35
N HIS A 285 -4.28 17.04 16.02
CA HIS A 285 -4.69 18.20 15.23
C HIS A 285 -6.22 18.32 15.12
N LEU A 286 -6.94 17.18 15.05
CA LEU A 286 -8.39 17.18 14.93
C LEU A 286 -9.10 17.48 16.24
N SER A 287 -8.57 17.07 17.38
CA SER A 287 -9.21 17.24 18.70
C SER A 287 -9.60 18.69 19.01
N PRO A 288 -8.74 19.72 18.87
CA PRO A 288 -9.11 21.11 19.09
C PRO A 288 -10.15 21.61 18.06
N VAL A 289 -10.11 21.16 16.82
CA VAL A 289 -11.11 21.50 15.78
C VAL A 289 -12.47 20.87 16.14
N GLU A 290 -12.49 19.64 16.61
CA GLU A 290 -13.69 18.95 17.08
C GLU A 290 -14.31 19.68 18.27
N ALA A 291 -13.51 20.20 19.20
CA ALA A 291 -13.97 21.01 20.34
C ALA A 291 -14.67 22.31 19.89
N LEU A 292 -14.28 22.91 18.76
CA LEU A 292 -15.01 24.05 18.21
C LEU A 292 -16.45 23.69 17.82
N VAL A 293 -16.72 22.42 17.49
CA VAL A 293 -18.05 21.92 17.12
C VAL A 293 -18.83 21.48 18.35
N THR A 294 -18.23 20.70 19.25
CA THR A 294 -18.94 19.95 20.30
C THR A 294 -18.85 20.56 21.68
N ASP A 295 -17.86 21.39 21.95
CA ASP A 295 -17.58 22.01 23.25
C ASP A 295 -17.19 23.48 23.09
N TRP A 296 -18.03 24.24 22.40
CA TRP A 296 -17.78 25.64 22.11
C TRP A 296 -17.91 26.52 23.38
N ARG A 297 -16.85 27.21 23.73
CA ARG A 297 -16.75 28.14 24.88
C ARG A 297 -16.16 29.50 24.50
N GLY A 298 -16.14 29.83 23.20
CA GLY A 298 -15.47 31.04 22.72
C GLY A 298 -13.97 30.82 22.43
N GLN A 299 -13.55 29.61 22.14
CA GLN A 299 -12.16 29.30 21.77
C GLN A 299 -11.74 30.11 20.54
N GLY A 300 -10.46 30.53 20.55
CA GLY A 300 -9.84 31.19 19.42
C GLY A 300 -9.62 30.26 18.22
N GLU A 301 -8.98 30.80 17.21
CA GLU A 301 -8.63 30.12 15.99
C GLU A 301 -7.64 28.96 16.24
N VAL A 302 -7.86 27.81 15.59
CA VAL A 302 -6.97 26.65 15.60
C VAL A 302 -6.07 26.70 14.37
N SER A 303 -4.75 26.72 14.57
CA SER A 303 -3.76 26.65 13.48
C SER A 303 -3.36 25.21 13.20
N LEU A 304 -3.30 24.84 11.92
CA LEU A 304 -3.05 23.48 11.43
C LEU A 304 -1.87 23.44 10.46
N PRO A 305 -1.32 22.25 10.20
CA PRO A 305 -0.30 22.06 9.16
C PRO A 305 -0.72 22.66 7.80
N GLY A 306 0.26 23.20 7.07
CA GLY A 306 0.00 23.87 5.80
C GLY A 306 -0.51 25.31 5.95
N GLY A 307 -0.51 25.87 7.17
CA GLY A 307 -1.00 27.23 7.44
C GLY A 307 -2.52 27.37 7.43
N VAL A 308 -3.25 26.27 7.38
CA VAL A 308 -4.71 26.24 7.46
C VAL A 308 -5.15 26.69 8.85
N LYS A 309 -6.18 27.51 8.91
CA LYS A 309 -6.75 28.00 10.15
C LYS A 309 -8.25 27.67 10.22
N VAL A 310 -8.69 27.28 11.39
CA VAL A 310 -10.07 26.92 11.64
C VAL A 310 -10.62 27.74 12.80
N SER A 311 -11.74 28.42 12.60
CA SER A 311 -12.41 29.20 13.65
C SER A 311 -13.92 28.91 13.64
N ARG A 312 -14.59 29.24 14.76
CA ARG A 312 -16.05 29.21 14.83
C ARG A 312 -16.61 30.62 14.95
N ASN A 313 -17.41 31.03 13.97
CA ASN A 313 -18.06 32.34 13.93
C ASN A 313 -19.57 32.14 13.68
N SER A 314 -20.43 32.80 14.49
CA SER A 314 -21.90 32.81 14.32
C SER A 314 -22.50 31.41 14.09
N GLY A 315 -22.01 30.39 14.82
CA GLY A 315 -22.50 29.01 14.69
C GLY A 315 -21.96 28.24 13.47
N ARG A 316 -20.98 28.78 12.76
CA ARG A 316 -20.37 28.18 11.57
C ARG A 316 -18.88 27.96 11.77
N LEU A 317 -18.39 26.87 11.25
CA LEU A 317 -16.97 26.53 11.22
C LEU A 317 -16.37 27.11 9.92
N ILE A 318 -15.45 28.03 10.08
CA ILE A 318 -14.80 28.72 8.95
C ILE A 318 -13.38 28.20 8.82
N LEU A 319 -13.05 27.71 7.62
CA LEU A 319 -11.71 27.25 7.28
C LEU A 319 -11.08 28.25 6.29
N SER A 320 -9.91 28.76 6.63
CA SER A 320 -9.17 29.66 5.75
C SER A 320 -7.91 29.01 5.22
N THR A 321 -7.63 29.26 3.94
CA THR A 321 -6.37 28.88 3.30
C THR A 321 -5.26 29.79 3.78
N PRO A 322 -3.99 29.35 3.76
CA PRO A 322 -2.86 30.23 3.95
C PRO A 322 -2.86 31.32 2.87
N SER A 323 -2.71 32.57 3.31
CA SER A 323 -2.54 33.74 2.43
C SER A 323 -1.17 33.74 1.76
#